data_245404c0632cdfb800c860db38fdda3d
#
_entry.id   245404c0632cdfb800c860db38fdda3d
#
_cell.length_a   1.000
_cell.length_b   1.000
_cell.length_c   1.000
_cell.angle_alpha   90.00
_cell.angle_beta   90.00
_cell.angle_gamma   90.00
#
_symmetry.space_group_name_H-M   'P 1'
#
loop_
_entity.id
_entity.type
_entity.pdbx_description
1 polymer ?
#
loop_
_entity_poly.entity_id
_entity_poly.type
_entity_poly.pdbx_seq_one_letter_code
_entity_poly.pdbx_strand_id
1 'polypeptide(L)'
;RNTTALFIHLLLTVNTADEIWQAMPHAAEDDARNVAYNEMPQADEALSFSDEDRAKWDKLTAFRDDVNKALEGARTAKTIGKPLEACVTVYADAEQAAFLNGCGQDLADLCIVSELDVVAGDGEGAASENLPGLKIAVARAAGEKCLRCWKQAKTVGSDAKHPGLCARCAKVVG
;
A
#
# COMPACT_ATOMS: atom_id res chain seq x y z
N ARG A 1 19.84 4.81 3.25
CA ARG A 1 20.92 3.79 3.23
C ARG A 1 20.33 2.41 3.51
N ASN A 2 20.63 1.43 2.67
CA ASN A 2 20.09 0.08 2.78
C ASN A 2 20.66 -0.71 3.98
N THR A 3 21.71 -0.20 4.62
CA THR A 3 22.38 -0.80 5.78
C THR A 3 21.43 -1.01 6.97
N THR A 4 20.56 -0.02 7.24
CA THR A 4 19.59 -0.09 8.36
C THR A 4 18.62 -1.26 8.21
N ALA A 5 18.11 -1.51 7.00
CA ALA A 5 17.19 -2.62 6.74
C ALA A 5 17.89 -3.97 6.98
N LEU A 6 19.17 -4.11 6.60
CA LEU A 6 19.95 -5.32 6.82
C LEU A 6 20.22 -5.58 8.31
N PHE A 7 20.48 -4.55 9.12
CA PHE A 7 20.62 -4.72 10.56
C PHE A 7 19.34 -5.21 11.24
N ILE A 8 18.17 -4.74 10.83
CA ILE A 8 16.89 -5.25 11.32
C ILE A 8 16.71 -6.73 10.94
N HIS A 9 17.08 -7.11 9.71
CA HIS A 9 17.03 -8.49 9.25
C HIS A 9 18.08 -9.38 9.94
N LEU A 10 19.23 -8.83 10.35
CA LEU A 10 20.27 -9.57 11.08
C LEU A 10 19.73 -10.19 12.39
N LEU A 11 18.79 -9.53 13.05
CA LEU A 11 18.18 -10.03 14.30
C LEU A 11 17.29 -11.26 14.06
N LEU A 12 16.73 -11.43 12.86
CA LEU A 12 15.76 -12.47 12.52
C LEU A 12 16.33 -13.55 11.60
N THR A 13 17.25 -13.16 10.70
CA THR A 13 17.77 -14.02 9.62
C THR A 13 19.25 -13.75 9.36
N VAL A 14 20.09 -14.11 10.35
CA VAL A 14 21.54 -13.80 10.36
C VAL A 14 22.23 -14.19 9.05
N ASN A 15 22.06 -15.43 8.62
CA ASN A 15 22.74 -15.93 7.41
C ASN A 15 22.28 -15.22 6.15
N THR A 16 20.97 -14.98 5.99
CA THR A 16 20.42 -14.28 4.84
C THR A 16 20.87 -12.82 4.79
N ALA A 17 20.95 -12.15 5.94
CA ALA A 17 21.44 -10.77 6.01
C ALA A 17 22.91 -10.69 5.60
N ASP A 18 23.73 -11.65 6.00
CA ASP A 18 25.15 -11.71 5.62
C ASP A 18 25.32 -12.02 4.12
N GLU A 19 24.59 -12.98 3.57
CA GLU A 19 24.61 -13.25 2.13
C GLU A 19 24.23 -12.02 1.28
N ILE A 20 23.20 -11.27 1.71
CA ILE A 20 22.82 -10.03 1.03
C ILE A 20 23.94 -8.99 1.17
N TRP A 21 24.52 -8.86 2.38
CA TRP A 21 25.63 -7.95 2.63
C TRP A 21 26.82 -8.22 1.68
N GLN A 22 27.23 -9.48 1.55
CA GLN A 22 28.33 -9.89 0.66
C GLN A 22 28.08 -9.54 -0.81
N ALA A 23 26.81 -9.50 -1.25
CA ALA A 23 26.42 -9.22 -2.62
C ALA A 23 26.18 -7.73 -2.92
N MET A 24 26.20 -6.85 -1.91
CA MET A 24 25.92 -5.43 -2.07
C MET A 24 27.18 -4.59 -2.32
N PRO A 25 27.04 -3.44 -3.00
CA PRO A 25 28.09 -2.41 -2.99
C PRO A 25 28.24 -1.82 -1.59
N HIS A 26 29.48 -1.63 -1.14
CA HIS A 26 29.83 -1.08 0.16
C HIS A 26 30.32 0.36 0.07
N ALA A 27 30.10 1.14 1.12
CA ALA A 27 30.77 2.41 1.31
C ALA A 27 32.21 2.18 1.80
N ALA A 28 33.07 3.19 1.66
CA ALA A 28 34.47 3.05 2.03
C ALA A 28 34.71 2.80 3.53
N GLU A 29 33.74 3.22 4.36
CA GLU A 29 33.74 3.07 5.80
C GLU A 29 33.14 1.72 6.27
N ASP A 30 32.52 0.95 5.37
CA ASP A 30 31.89 -0.31 5.72
C ASP A 30 32.93 -1.44 5.83
N ASP A 31 32.77 -2.32 6.83
CA ASP A 31 33.45 -3.61 6.86
C ASP A 31 32.69 -4.60 5.95
N ALA A 32 33.23 -4.83 4.76
CA ALA A 32 32.60 -5.66 3.74
C ALA A 32 32.56 -7.16 4.10
N ARG A 33 33.30 -7.60 5.13
CA ARG A 33 33.43 -9.03 5.48
C ARG A 33 32.15 -9.61 6.07
N ASN A 34 31.44 -8.84 6.90
CA ASN A 34 30.19 -9.25 7.51
C ASN A 34 29.41 -8.03 8.02
N VAL A 35 28.08 -8.05 7.86
CA VAL A 35 27.21 -6.96 8.33
C VAL A 35 27.34 -6.72 9.84
N ALA A 36 27.57 -7.76 10.64
CA ALA A 36 27.69 -7.68 12.09
C ALA A 36 28.97 -6.96 12.58
N TYR A 37 29.95 -6.75 11.71
CA TYR A 37 31.18 -6.02 12.06
C TYR A 37 31.02 -4.50 11.95
N ASN A 38 29.89 -4.04 11.44
CA ASN A 38 29.60 -2.65 11.28
C ASN A 38 28.84 -2.08 12.49
N GLU A 39 28.91 -0.78 12.68
CA GLU A 39 28.17 -0.12 13.75
C GLU A 39 26.66 -0.14 13.49
N MET A 40 25.88 -0.35 14.54
CA MET A 40 24.42 -0.26 14.49
C MET A 40 24.01 1.15 14.08
N PRO A 41 23.12 1.31 13.07
CA PRO A 41 22.64 2.63 12.67
C PRO A 41 21.97 3.34 13.86
N GLN A 42 22.33 4.59 14.06
CA GLN A 42 21.66 5.44 15.03
C GLN A 42 20.38 6.03 14.44
N ALA A 43 19.41 6.34 15.30
CA ALA A 43 18.22 7.05 14.88
C ALA A 43 18.61 8.44 14.36
N ASP A 44 18.15 8.79 13.18
CA ASP A 44 18.35 10.11 12.59
C ASP A 44 17.08 10.95 12.84
N GLU A 45 17.19 11.96 13.69
CA GLU A 45 16.07 12.86 14.03
C GLU A 45 15.53 13.59 12.79
N ALA A 46 16.38 13.85 11.79
CA ALA A 46 15.95 14.45 10.53
C ALA A 46 15.00 13.58 9.71
N LEU A 47 14.96 12.26 9.98
CA LEU A 47 14.05 11.29 9.37
C LEU A 47 12.80 11.01 10.23
N SER A 48 12.67 11.69 11.36
CA SER A 48 11.50 11.55 12.24
C SER A 48 10.28 12.23 11.61
N PHE A 49 9.12 11.59 11.73
CA PHE A 49 7.86 12.23 11.36
C PHE A 49 7.57 13.44 12.25
N SER A 50 7.07 14.51 11.64
CA SER A 50 6.45 15.61 12.38
C SER A 50 5.19 15.12 13.11
N ASP A 51 4.74 15.86 14.12
CA ASP A 51 3.48 15.53 14.80
C ASP A 51 2.28 15.59 13.84
N GLU A 52 2.33 16.48 12.84
CA GLU A 52 1.32 16.59 11.79
C GLU A 52 1.32 15.35 10.90
N ASP A 53 2.49 14.89 10.44
CA ASP A 53 2.60 13.66 9.64
C ASP A 53 2.14 12.44 10.44
N ARG A 54 2.47 12.37 11.72
CA ARG A 54 2.03 11.30 12.61
C ARG A 54 0.52 11.27 12.72
N ALA A 55 -0.11 12.42 12.97
CA ALA A 55 -1.57 12.52 13.05
C ALA A 55 -2.25 12.17 11.73
N LYS A 56 -1.64 12.53 10.59
CA LYS A 56 -2.10 12.11 9.26
C LYS A 56 -2.06 10.60 9.09
N TRP A 57 -0.95 9.96 9.46
CA TRP A 57 -0.79 8.51 9.37
C TRP A 57 -1.72 7.76 10.32
N ASP A 58 -1.99 8.27 11.51
CA ASP A 58 -2.96 7.69 12.45
C ASP A 58 -4.36 7.66 11.83
N LYS A 59 -4.80 8.77 11.18
CA LYS A 59 -6.06 8.82 10.44
C LYS A 59 -6.09 7.84 9.26
N LEU A 60 -5.01 7.73 8.50
CA LEU A 60 -4.92 6.80 7.37
C LEU A 60 -4.93 5.34 7.82
N THR A 61 -4.31 5.03 8.95
CA THR A 61 -4.33 3.69 9.55
C THR A 61 -5.74 3.33 10.00
N ALA A 62 -6.41 4.24 10.72
CA ALA A 62 -7.81 4.07 11.13
C ALA A 62 -8.74 3.86 9.91
N PHE A 63 -8.56 4.64 8.86
CA PHE A 63 -9.28 4.48 7.59
C PHE A 63 -9.06 3.08 6.98
N ARG A 64 -7.79 2.65 6.89
CA ARG A 64 -7.45 1.33 6.36
C ARG A 64 -8.08 0.19 7.14
N ASP A 65 -8.15 0.30 8.47
CA ASP A 65 -8.77 -0.72 9.33
C ASP A 65 -10.27 -0.84 9.04
N ASP A 66 -10.98 0.28 8.85
CA ASP A 66 -12.39 0.28 8.48
C ASP A 66 -12.62 -0.31 7.06
N VAL A 67 -11.76 0.02 6.10
CA VAL A 67 -11.79 -0.61 4.76
C VAL A 67 -11.55 -2.11 4.85
N ASN A 68 -10.57 -2.56 5.63
CA ASN A 68 -10.31 -3.98 5.83
C ASN A 68 -11.53 -4.72 6.41
N LYS A 69 -12.22 -4.10 7.36
CA LYS A 69 -13.45 -4.65 7.94
C LYS A 69 -14.56 -4.78 6.87
N ALA A 70 -14.75 -3.76 6.03
CA ALA A 70 -15.71 -3.81 4.93
C ALA A 70 -15.36 -4.89 3.90
N LEU A 71 -14.06 -5.06 3.59
CA LEU A 71 -13.57 -6.11 2.71
C LEU A 71 -13.83 -7.52 3.28
N GLU A 72 -13.67 -7.73 4.58
CA GLU A 72 -14.01 -9.03 5.22
C GLU A 72 -15.52 -9.31 5.17
N GLY A 73 -16.36 -8.29 5.32
CA GLY A 73 -17.80 -8.41 5.10
C GLY A 73 -18.14 -8.85 3.67
N ALA A 74 -17.50 -8.22 2.67
CA ALA A 74 -17.68 -8.54 1.26
C ALA A 74 -17.15 -9.96 0.90
N ARG A 75 -16.08 -10.42 1.55
CA ARG A 75 -15.57 -11.80 1.42
C ARG A 75 -16.54 -12.81 1.99
N THR A 76 -17.10 -12.55 3.16
CA THR A 76 -18.12 -13.39 3.80
C THR A 76 -19.37 -13.50 2.96
N ALA A 77 -19.79 -12.38 2.33
CA ALA A 77 -20.89 -12.33 1.38
C ALA A 77 -20.55 -12.93 0.00
N LYS A 78 -19.29 -13.37 -0.23
CA LYS A 78 -18.78 -13.90 -1.49
C LYS A 78 -18.86 -12.91 -2.68
N THR A 79 -18.93 -11.63 -2.42
CA THR A 79 -18.85 -10.56 -3.44
C THR A 79 -17.46 -10.52 -4.06
N ILE A 80 -16.43 -10.72 -3.24
CA ILE A 80 -15.02 -10.82 -3.64
C ILE A 80 -14.36 -12.05 -3.02
N GLY A 81 -13.29 -12.57 -3.62
CA GLY A 81 -12.44 -13.61 -3.05
C GLY A 81 -11.15 -13.05 -2.43
N LYS A 82 -10.56 -12.05 -3.07
CA LYS A 82 -9.30 -11.42 -2.67
C LYS A 82 -9.46 -9.90 -2.66
N PRO A 83 -8.70 -9.16 -1.81
CA PRO A 83 -8.76 -7.70 -1.75
C PRO A 83 -8.52 -7.02 -3.12
N LEU A 84 -7.58 -7.54 -3.92
CA LEU A 84 -7.31 -7.05 -5.29
C LEU A 84 -8.44 -7.33 -6.31
N GLU A 85 -9.53 -7.97 -5.92
CA GLU A 85 -10.75 -8.06 -6.74
C GLU A 85 -11.75 -6.96 -6.39
N ALA A 86 -11.46 -6.12 -5.39
CA ALA A 86 -12.36 -5.09 -4.90
C ALA A 86 -12.18 -3.75 -5.63
N CYS A 87 -13.32 -3.12 -5.88
CA CYS A 87 -13.51 -1.68 -6.04
C CYS A 87 -14.18 -1.16 -4.76
N VAL A 88 -13.57 -0.20 -4.10
CA VAL A 88 -14.07 0.41 -2.87
C VAL A 88 -14.58 1.81 -3.18
N THR A 89 -15.81 2.13 -2.77
CA THR A 89 -16.34 3.49 -2.81
C THR A 89 -16.53 3.99 -1.39
N VAL A 90 -15.92 5.11 -1.09
CA VAL A 90 -15.96 5.75 0.23
C VAL A 90 -16.84 6.99 0.13
N TYR A 91 -17.90 7.04 0.90
CA TYR A 91 -18.75 8.21 1.06
C TYR A 91 -18.36 8.94 2.35
N ALA A 92 -18.10 10.22 2.26
CA ALA A 92 -17.59 11.03 3.35
C ALA A 92 -18.15 12.47 3.28
N ASP A 93 -18.07 13.20 4.38
CA ASP A 93 -18.30 14.64 4.33
C ASP A 93 -17.22 15.36 3.49
N ALA A 94 -17.45 16.65 3.22
CA ALA A 94 -16.56 17.41 2.33
C ALA A 94 -15.13 17.52 2.88
N GLU A 95 -14.93 17.60 4.19
CA GLU A 95 -13.62 17.73 4.80
C GLU A 95 -12.85 16.40 4.74
N GLN A 96 -13.48 15.31 5.13
CA GLN A 96 -12.91 13.97 5.07
C GLN A 96 -12.63 13.56 3.63
N ALA A 97 -13.54 13.85 2.70
CA ALA A 97 -13.35 13.57 1.28
C ALA A 97 -12.17 14.37 0.70
N ALA A 98 -12.02 15.65 1.05
CA ALA A 98 -10.86 16.45 0.63
C ALA A 98 -9.55 15.90 1.18
N PHE A 99 -9.52 15.48 2.45
CA PHE A 99 -8.35 14.85 3.06
C PHE A 99 -7.95 13.56 2.33
N LEU A 100 -8.90 12.65 2.11
CA LEU A 100 -8.65 11.38 1.44
C LEU A 100 -8.25 11.58 -0.03
N ASN A 101 -8.95 12.43 -0.76
CA ASN A 101 -8.59 12.77 -2.16
C ASN A 101 -7.20 13.39 -2.28
N GLY A 102 -6.75 14.13 -1.27
CA GLY A 102 -5.39 14.67 -1.19
C GLY A 102 -4.30 13.59 -1.12
N CYS A 103 -4.64 12.35 -0.75
CA CYS A 103 -3.73 11.21 -0.78
C CYS A 103 -3.66 10.50 -2.15
N GLY A 104 -4.59 10.81 -3.07
CA GLY A 104 -4.56 10.33 -4.45
C GLY A 104 -4.61 8.81 -4.61
N GLN A 105 -3.88 8.30 -5.60
CA GLN A 105 -3.80 6.87 -5.94
C GLN A 105 -3.23 5.99 -4.82
N ASP A 106 -2.52 6.57 -3.88
CA ASP A 106 -1.85 5.83 -2.81
C ASP A 106 -2.86 5.19 -1.84
N LEU A 107 -4.11 5.69 -1.77
CA LEU A 107 -5.15 5.06 -0.96
C LEU A 107 -5.51 3.64 -1.41
N ALA A 108 -5.62 3.41 -2.71
CA ALA A 108 -5.90 2.08 -3.24
C ALA A 108 -4.73 1.11 -2.98
N ASP A 109 -3.49 1.62 -3.00
CA ASP A 109 -2.31 0.85 -2.68
C ASP A 109 -2.19 0.60 -1.17
N LEU A 110 -2.52 1.58 -0.34
CA LEU A 110 -2.58 1.44 1.13
C LEU A 110 -3.59 0.37 1.57
N CYS A 111 -4.75 0.31 0.94
CA CYS A 111 -5.81 -0.68 1.23
C CYS A 111 -5.64 -2.00 0.46
N ILE A 112 -4.64 -2.10 -0.44
CA ILE A 112 -4.36 -3.27 -1.29
C ILE A 112 -5.58 -3.68 -2.12
N VAL A 113 -6.29 -2.70 -2.69
CA VAL A 113 -7.43 -2.89 -3.58
C VAL A 113 -7.11 -2.46 -5.02
N SER A 114 -7.92 -2.89 -5.99
CA SER A 114 -7.70 -2.50 -7.39
C SER A 114 -8.13 -1.08 -7.68
N GLU A 115 -9.28 -0.66 -7.16
CA GLU A 115 -9.84 0.68 -7.33
C GLU A 115 -10.34 1.19 -5.97
N LEU A 116 -10.18 2.48 -5.72
CA LEU A 116 -10.75 3.16 -4.56
C LEU A 116 -11.13 4.58 -4.98
N ASP A 117 -12.43 4.88 -4.82
CA ASP A 117 -13.03 6.18 -5.13
C ASP A 117 -13.55 6.83 -3.86
N VAL A 118 -13.32 8.13 -3.70
CA VAL A 118 -13.84 8.92 -2.58
C VAL A 118 -14.86 9.92 -3.11
N VAL A 119 -16.08 9.82 -2.61
CA VAL A 119 -17.22 10.64 -3.01
C VAL A 119 -17.65 11.51 -1.85
N ALA A 120 -17.69 12.82 -2.05
CA ALA A 120 -18.25 13.75 -1.09
C ALA A 120 -19.79 13.64 -1.08
N GLY A 121 -20.35 13.33 0.07
CA GLY A 121 -21.80 13.15 0.25
C GLY A 121 -22.16 11.85 0.94
N ASP A 122 -23.45 11.58 1.05
CA ASP A 122 -23.97 10.36 1.65
C ASP A 122 -24.17 9.26 0.59
N GLY A 123 -24.09 8.01 1.01
CA GLY A 123 -24.28 6.84 0.17
C GLY A 123 -24.55 5.58 0.96
N GLU A 124 -24.75 4.49 0.26
CA GLU A 124 -24.96 3.17 0.88
C GLU A 124 -23.62 2.47 1.12
N GLY A 125 -23.45 1.87 2.29
CA GLY A 125 -22.25 1.14 2.66
C GLY A 125 -22.17 0.81 4.13
N ALA A 126 -21.15 0.06 4.53
CA ALA A 126 -20.85 -0.20 5.93
C ALA A 126 -20.40 1.10 6.60
N ALA A 127 -20.97 1.43 7.76
CA ALA A 127 -20.53 2.58 8.53
C ALA A 127 -19.14 2.33 9.10
N SER A 128 -18.28 3.34 9.01
CA SER A 128 -16.96 3.34 9.63
C SER A 128 -17.09 3.37 11.16
N GLU A 129 -16.23 2.64 11.86
CA GLU A 129 -16.18 2.64 13.34
C GLU A 129 -15.17 3.65 13.87
N ASN A 130 -14.05 3.82 13.16
CA ASN A 130 -12.96 4.69 13.59
C ASN A 130 -13.10 6.13 13.07
N LEU A 131 -13.80 6.32 11.94
CA LEU A 131 -14.02 7.63 11.31
C LEU A 131 -15.53 7.91 11.18
N PRO A 132 -16.15 8.52 12.19
CA PRO A 132 -17.60 8.77 12.20
C PRO A 132 -18.05 9.57 10.96
N GLY A 133 -19.21 9.18 10.41
CA GLY A 133 -19.78 9.81 9.22
C GLY A 133 -19.30 9.24 7.88
N LEU A 134 -18.30 8.37 7.90
CA LEU A 134 -17.79 7.71 6.70
C LEU A 134 -18.52 6.40 6.45
N LYS A 135 -18.88 6.12 5.19
CA LYS A 135 -19.47 4.85 4.76
C LYS A 135 -18.67 4.22 3.65
N ILE A 136 -18.53 2.91 3.67
CA ILE A 136 -17.68 2.14 2.77
C ILE A 136 -18.51 1.11 2.04
N ALA A 137 -18.58 1.24 0.72
CA ALA A 137 -19.18 0.26 -0.17
C ALA A 137 -18.08 -0.56 -0.86
N VAL A 138 -18.28 -1.87 -0.95
CA VAL A 138 -17.35 -2.78 -1.62
C VAL A 138 -18.08 -3.51 -2.73
N ALA A 139 -17.56 -3.37 -3.94
CA ALA A 139 -18.01 -4.07 -5.13
C ALA A 139 -16.85 -4.83 -5.78
N ARG A 140 -17.16 -5.68 -6.76
CA ARG A 140 -16.13 -6.30 -7.58
C ARG A 140 -15.54 -5.27 -8.55
N ALA A 141 -14.22 -5.17 -8.60
CA ALA A 141 -13.52 -4.31 -9.55
C ALA A 141 -13.74 -4.75 -11.00
N ALA A 142 -13.84 -3.79 -11.89
CA ALA A 142 -14.05 -4.03 -13.30
C ALA A 142 -12.72 -4.28 -14.04
N GLY A 143 -12.82 -4.97 -15.20
CA GLY A 143 -11.67 -5.29 -16.06
C GLY A 143 -11.03 -6.63 -15.75
N GLU A 144 -9.86 -6.87 -16.34
CA GLU A 144 -9.13 -8.12 -16.22
C GLU A 144 -7.95 -8.01 -15.26
N LYS A 145 -7.47 -9.15 -14.77
CA LYS A 145 -6.33 -9.21 -13.86
C LYS A 145 -5.03 -8.95 -14.63
N CYS A 146 -4.30 -7.93 -14.24
CA CYS A 146 -2.95 -7.68 -14.72
C CYS A 146 -1.99 -8.78 -14.24
N LEU A 147 -1.24 -9.41 -15.14
CA LEU A 147 -0.32 -10.51 -14.81
C LEU A 147 0.89 -10.07 -13.97
N ARG A 148 1.21 -8.76 -13.94
CA ARG A 148 2.35 -8.22 -13.18
C ARG A 148 1.95 -7.70 -11.80
N CYS A 149 1.00 -6.78 -11.71
CA CYS A 149 0.61 -6.17 -10.43
C CYS A 149 -0.60 -6.83 -9.77
N TRP A 150 -1.28 -7.72 -10.48
CA TRP A 150 -2.45 -8.50 -10.04
C TRP A 150 -3.71 -7.70 -9.74
N LYS A 151 -3.69 -6.39 -9.91
CA LYS A 151 -4.90 -5.55 -9.85
C LYS A 151 -5.83 -5.87 -11.03
N GLN A 152 -7.12 -5.77 -10.80
CA GLN A 152 -8.13 -5.74 -11.86
C GLN A 152 -8.06 -4.36 -12.53
N ALA A 153 -8.00 -4.30 -13.84
CA ALA A 153 -7.96 -3.01 -14.54
C ALA A 153 -8.58 -3.12 -15.94
N LYS A 154 -9.39 -2.12 -16.31
CA LYS A 154 -9.98 -1.99 -17.64
C LYS A 154 -8.94 -1.77 -18.73
N THR A 155 -7.74 -1.36 -18.36
CA THR A 155 -6.61 -1.09 -19.26
C THR A 155 -5.74 -2.30 -19.55
N VAL A 156 -6.07 -3.49 -19.03
CA VAL A 156 -5.39 -4.73 -19.44
C VAL A 156 -5.70 -5.00 -20.91
N GLY A 157 -4.67 -5.27 -21.70
CA GLY A 157 -4.79 -5.47 -23.14
C GLY A 157 -4.76 -4.19 -23.99
N SER A 158 -4.63 -3.02 -23.38
CA SER A 158 -4.52 -1.75 -24.14
C SER A 158 -3.16 -1.57 -24.85
N ASP A 159 -2.14 -2.28 -24.43
CA ASP A 159 -0.82 -2.28 -25.06
C ASP A 159 -0.60 -3.55 -25.88
N ALA A 160 -0.35 -3.39 -27.19
CA ALA A 160 -0.21 -4.50 -28.12
C ALA A 160 1.05 -5.37 -27.85
N LYS A 161 2.12 -4.76 -27.29
CA LYS A 161 3.34 -5.48 -26.93
C LYS A 161 3.17 -6.29 -25.64
N HIS A 162 2.31 -5.80 -24.74
CA HIS A 162 2.10 -6.38 -23.42
C HIS A 162 0.61 -6.63 -23.12
N PRO A 163 -0.09 -7.49 -23.88
CA PRO A 163 -1.54 -7.64 -23.79
C PRO A 163 -2.05 -8.16 -22.44
N GLY A 164 -1.21 -8.77 -21.63
CA GLY A 164 -1.56 -9.24 -20.28
C GLY A 164 -1.31 -8.20 -19.17
N LEU A 165 -0.85 -6.98 -19.54
CA LEU A 165 -0.51 -5.96 -18.56
C LEU A 165 -1.49 -4.77 -18.60
N CYS A 166 -1.72 -4.14 -17.45
CA CYS A 166 -2.40 -2.85 -17.40
C CYS A 166 -1.49 -1.74 -17.93
N ALA A 167 -2.05 -0.60 -18.33
CA ALA A 167 -1.29 0.50 -18.92
C ALA A 167 -0.13 0.98 -18.05
N ARG A 168 -0.30 1.03 -16.71
CA ARG A 168 0.80 1.37 -15.78
C ARG A 168 1.96 0.38 -15.88
N CYS A 169 1.65 -0.92 -15.86
CA CYS A 169 2.67 -1.95 -15.90
C CYS A 169 3.35 -2.04 -17.27
N ALA A 170 2.62 -1.89 -18.36
CA ALA A 170 3.16 -1.82 -19.71
C ALA A 170 4.16 -0.66 -19.86
N LYS A 171 3.81 0.54 -19.37
CA LYS A 171 4.73 1.70 -19.37
C LYS A 171 6.03 1.47 -18.59
N VAL A 172 6.00 0.66 -17.53
CA VAL A 172 7.20 0.38 -16.71
C VAL A 172 8.11 -0.66 -17.36
N VAL A 173 7.52 -1.59 -18.13
CA VAL A 173 8.29 -2.66 -18.78
C VAL A 173 8.90 -2.18 -20.12
N GLY A 174 8.30 -1.21 -20.78
CA GLY A 174 8.77 -0.57 -22.03
C GLY A 174 8.10 -1.16 -23.24
#